data_e9aa6811f32e3f2a289b71a6094eca7d
#
_entry.id   e9aa6811f32e3f2a289b71a6094eca7d
#
_cell.length_a   1.000
_cell.length_b   1.000
_cell.length_c   1.000
_cell.angle_alpha   90.00
_cell.angle_beta   90.00
_cell.angle_gamma   90.00
#
_symmetry.space_group_name_H-M   'P 1'
#
loop_
_entity.id
_entity.type
_entity.pdbx_description
1 polymer ?
#
loop_
_entity_poly.entity_id
_entity_poly.type
_entity_poly.pdbx_seq_one_letter_code
_entity_poly.pdbx_strand_id
1 'polypeptide(L)'
;SITTNKIYFGADTLPAQHNGSVSVTGLYAKKDFRIGGLHLNHRVLLQFSSAQEVVPVPLASVYLSYFYEFNVVKGVLRLQIGLDGRYNTKYAGFGYNPAIGQFYNRREYDEDGKLLEVGGYPFIDLFAAAKWKRMRIFVKMQHLNDDLIGGRNYFSVAHYPLTKRFLKVGFPW
;
A
#
# COMPACT_ATOMS: atom_id res chain seq x y z
N SER A 1 13.60 -0.36 -15.04
CA SER A 1 12.80 -0.25 -16.27
C SER A 1 13.11 1.06 -16.97
N ILE A 2 13.30 1.01 -18.28
CA ILE A 2 13.53 2.20 -19.12
C ILE A 2 12.49 2.15 -20.25
N THR A 3 11.83 3.29 -20.50
CA THR A 3 10.84 3.43 -21.55
C THR A 3 11.12 4.74 -22.30
N THR A 4 11.17 4.70 -23.64
CA THR A 4 11.34 5.88 -24.47
C THR A 4 10.00 6.34 -25.03
N ASN A 5 9.83 7.65 -25.20
CA ASN A 5 8.64 8.27 -25.80
C ASN A 5 7.33 7.80 -25.16
N LYS A 6 7.32 7.71 -23.82
CA LYS A 6 6.17 7.21 -23.06
C LYS A 6 4.93 8.07 -23.29
N ILE A 7 3.83 7.41 -23.67
CA ILE A 7 2.52 8.04 -23.73
C ILE A 7 1.88 7.98 -22.34
N TYR A 8 1.30 9.06 -21.88
CA TYR A 8 0.60 9.18 -20.61
C TYR A 8 -0.56 10.17 -20.73
N PHE A 9 -1.47 10.17 -19.77
CA PHE A 9 -2.52 11.19 -19.69
C PHE A 9 -2.04 12.32 -18.78
N GLY A 10 -2.04 13.55 -19.31
CA GLY A 10 -1.66 14.76 -18.57
C GLY A 10 -2.71 15.16 -17.52
N ALA A 11 -2.45 16.27 -16.85
CA ALA A 11 -3.38 16.83 -15.84
C ALA A 11 -4.72 17.28 -16.46
N ASP A 12 -4.73 17.61 -17.73
CA ASP A 12 -5.91 17.92 -18.56
C ASP A 12 -6.70 16.69 -19.02
N THR A 13 -6.25 15.49 -18.59
CA THR A 13 -6.80 14.18 -19.02
C THR A 13 -6.65 13.88 -20.52
N LEU A 14 -5.84 14.66 -21.23
CA LEU A 14 -5.52 14.40 -22.62
C LEU A 14 -4.26 13.53 -22.76
N PRO A 15 -4.16 12.72 -23.83
CA PRO A 15 -2.96 11.95 -24.09
C PRO A 15 -1.80 12.88 -24.46
N ALA A 16 -0.69 12.71 -23.75
CA ALA A 16 0.56 13.41 -23.98
C ALA A 16 1.69 12.42 -24.20
N GLN A 17 2.73 12.82 -24.90
CA GLN A 17 3.91 12.01 -25.11
C GLN A 17 5.12 12.70 -24.49
N HIS A 18 5.85 11.98 -23.67
CA HIS A 18 7.12 12.45 -23.12
C HIS A 18 8.22 12.26 -24.16
N ASN A 19 8.88 13.35 -24.53
CA ASN A 19 10.03 13.29 -25.44
C ASN A 19 11.28 12.87 -24.66
N GLY A 20 11.78 11.69 -24.95
CA GLY A 20 12.98 11.14 -24.32
C GLY A 20 12.74 9.85 -23.55
N SER A 21 13.74 9.50 -22.75
CA SER A 21 13.73 8.26 -21.95
C SER A 21 13.29 8.53 -20.52
N VAL A 22 12.35 7.76 -20.03
CA VAL A 22 11.98 7.71 -18.61
C VAL A 22 12.53 6.44 -18.01
N SER A 23 13.31 6.54 -16.95
CA SER A 23 13.83 5.40 -16.21
C SER A 23 13.21 5.32 -14.82
N VAL A 24 12.81 4.12 -14.42
CA VAL A 24 12.40 3.83 -13.05
C VAL A 24 13.35 2.76 -12.50
N THR A 25 14.07 3.12 -11.45
CA THR A 25 14.98 2.23 -10.74
C THR A 25 14.38 1.87 -9.40
N GLY A 26 14.41 0.58 -9.05
CA GLY A 26 13.89 0.09 -7.78
C GLY A 26 14.89 -0.83 -7.09
N LEU A 27 15.02 -0.68 -5.78
CA LEU A 27 15.75 -1.58 -4.89
C LEU A 27 14.76 -2.23 -3.93
N TYR A 28 14.64 -3.54 -3.99
CA TYR A 28 13.79 -4.32 -3.11
C TYR A 28 14.62 -5.13 -2.11
N ALA A 29 14.27 -5.00 -0.84
CA ALA A 29 14.85 -5.78 0.24
C ALA A 29 13.75 -6.52 1.01
N LYS A 30 14.00 -7.78 1.31
CA LYS A 30 13.14 -8.63 2.14
C LYS A 30 13.98 -9.28 3.22
N LYS A 31 13.50 -9.22 4.46
CA LYS A 31 14.11 -9.92 5.59
C LYS A 31 13.04 -10.45 6.53
N ASP A 32 13.09 -11.74 6.79
CA ASP A 32 12.20 -12.43 7.72
C ASP A 32 13.04 -12.93 8.90
N PHE A 33 12.60 -12.62 10.13
CA PHE A 33 13.17 -13.12 11.36
C PHE A 33 12.14 -14.02 12.06
N ARG A 34 12.65 -15.08 12.70
CA ARG A 34 11.84 -15.98 13.50
C ARG A 34 12.53 -16.25 14.83
N ILE A 35 11.81 -15.95 15.92
CA ILE A 35 12.29 -16.17 17.28
C ILE A 35 11.21 -16.98 18.03
N GLY A 36 11.41 -18.29 18.09
CA GLY A 36 10.38 -19.20 18.63
C GLY A 36 9.08 -19.11 17.80
N GLY A 37 7.99 -18.70 18.44
CA GLY A 37 6.70 -18.47 17.79
C GLY A 37 6.52 -17.08 17.20
N LEU A 38 7.45 -16.13 17.43
CA LEU A 38 7.39 -14.78 16.90
C LEU A 38 7.98 -14.73 15.50
N HIS A 39 7.23 -14.16 14.56
CA HIS A 39 7.62 -13.91 13.17
C HIS A 39 7.62 -12.42 12.90
N LEU A 40 8.72 -11.91 12.34
CA LEU A 40 8.91 -10.50 11.99
C LEU A 40 9.31 -10.43 10.52
N ASN A 41 8.36 -10.11 9.66
CA ASN A 41 8.57 -10.05 8.22
C ASN A 41 8.67 -8.59 7.78
N HIS A 42 9.75 -8.27 7.08
CA HIS A 42 10.04 -6.93 6.58
C HIS A 42 10.20 -6.95 5.08
N ARG A 43 9.57 -6.00 4.40
CA ARG A 43 9.73 -5.75 2.97
C ARG A 43 9.86 -4.25 2.77
N VAL A 44 10.90 -3.85 2.08
CA VAL A 44 11.19 -2.45 1.75
C VAL A 44 11.44 -2.36 0.26
N LEU A 45 10.80 -1.40 -0.39
CA LEU A 45 11.00 -1.06 -1.78
C LEU A 45 11.38 0.42 -1.85
N LEU A 46 12.55 0.71 -2.38
CA LEU A 46 12.98 2.06 -2.72
C LEU A 46 12.84 2.24 -4.22
N GLN A 47 12.26 3.36 -4.66
CA GLN A 47 11.98 3.63 -6.07
C GLN A 47 12.39 5.04 -6.43
N PHE A 48 13.01 5.18 -7.61
CA PHE A 48 13.38 6.46 -8.19
C PHE A 48 12.88 6.51 -9.63
N SER A 49 12.17 7.58 -9.96
CA SER A 49 11.79 7.90 -11.33
C SER A 49 12.60 9.09 -11.82
N SER A 50 13.16 9.01 -13.02
CA SER A 50 13.86 10.14 -13.65
C SER A 50 12.91 11.26 -14.09
N ALA A 51 11.61 10.96 -14.19
CA ALA A 51 10.56 11.89 -14.55
C ALA A 51 9.32 11.63 -13.69
N GLN A 52 9.28 12.21 -12.49
CA GLN A 52 8.17 12.08 -11.53
C GLN A 52 6.87 12.69 -12.07
N GLU A 53 6.97 13.61 -13.01
CA GLU A 53 5.83 14.20 -13.71
C GLU A 53 5.16 13.24 -14.69
N VAL A 54 5.87 12.21 -15.15
CA VAL A 54 5.37 11.18 -16.09
C VAL A 54 5.04 9.88 -15.38
N VAL A 55 5.91 9.48 -14.45
CA VAL A 55 5.77 8.26 -13.66
C VAL A 55 5.99 8.59 -12.19
N PRO A 56 4.97 9.10 -11.49
CA PRO A 56 5.06 9.37 -10.05
C PRO A 56 5.12 8.05 -9.29
N VAL A 57 6.17 7.91 -8.48
CA VAL A 57 6.36 6.76 -7.59
C VAL A 57 6.76 7.23 -6.18
N PRO A 58 6.31 6.55 -5.12
CA PRO A 58 6.81 6.82 -3.78
C PRO A 58 8.31 6.47 -3.71
N LEU A 59 9.10 7.32 -3.02
CA LEU A 59 10.52 7.05 -2.80
C LEU A 59 10.73 5.75 -2.03
N ALA A 60 9.90 5.50 -1.02
CA ALA A 60 9.98 4.30 -0.20
C ALA A 60 8.58 3.73 0.07
N SER A 61 8.46 2.42 -0.05
CA SER A 61 7.31 1.63 0.37
C SER A 61 7.76 0.57 1.36
N VAL A 62 7.11 0.51 2.52
CA VAL A 62 7.44 -0.42 3.60
C VAL A 62 6.23 -1.28 3.91
N TYR A 63 6.45 -2.58 4.01
CA TYR A 63 5.49 -3.54 4.51
C TYR A 63 6.09 -4.33 5.66
N LEU A 64 5.39 -4.35 6.78
CA LEU A 64 5.76 -5.09 7.98
C LEU A 64 4.64 -6.06 8.33
N SER A 65 4.97 -7.29 8.69
CA SER A 65 4.01 -8.27 9.19
C SER A 65 4.61 -8.96 10.41
N TYR A 66 4.07 -8.66 11.56
CA TYR A 66 4.53 -9.16 12.85
C TYR A 66 3.45 -10.01 13.48
N PHE A 67 3.71 -11.27 13.70
CA PHE A 67 2.73 -12.17 14.31
C PHE A 67 3.37 -13.20 15.23
N TYR A 68 2.57 -13.62 16.17
CA TYR A 68 2.91 -14.72 17.09
C TYR A 68 2.08 -15.95 16.76
N GLU A 69 2.77 -17.08 16.57
CA GLU A 69 2.16 -18.37 16.27
C GLU A 69 2.35 -19.31 17.46
N PHE A 70 1.26 -19.92 17.91
CA PHE A 70 1.29 -20.88 19.01
C PHE A 70 0.25 -21.99 18.86
N ASN A 71 0.55 -23.14 19.47
CA ASN A 71 -0.38 -24.27 19.53
C ASN A 71 -1.19 -24.18 20.81
N VAL A 72 -2.49 -24.01 20.71
CA VAL A 72 -3.43 -24.11 21.84
C VAL A 72 -3.60 -25.58 22.23
N VAL A 73 -3.80 -26.44 21.20
CA VAL A 73 -3.83 -27.89 21.35
C VAL A 73 -2.89 -28.49 20.32
N LYS A 74 -1.85 -29.20 20.79
CA LYS A 74 -0.83 -29.78 19.89
C LYS A 74 -1.48 -30.67 18.83
N GLY A 75 -1.13 -30.40 17.57
CA GLY A 75 -1.64 -31.15 16.42
C GLY A 75 -3.11 -30.88 16.04
N VAL A 76 -3.88 -30.14 16.85
CA VAL A 76 -5.32 -29.90 16.61
C VAL A 76 -5.64 -28.45 16.33
N LEU A 77 -5.17 -27.53 17.18
CA LEU A 77 -5.49 -26.10 17.08
C LEU A 77 -4.22 -25.25 17.16
N ARG A 78 -3.93 -24.54 16.08
CA ARG A 78 -2.86 -23.54 15.99
C ARG A 78 -3.48 -22.17 15.77
N LEU A 79 -3.01 -21.19 16.52
CA LEU A 79 -3.43 -19.79 16.40
C LEU A 79 -2.25 -18.93 15.94
N GLN A 80 -2.58 -17.92 15.16
CA GLN A 80 -1.70 -16.81 14.79
C GLN A 80 -2.43 -15.51 15.11
N ILE A 81 -1.76 -14.59 15.77
CA ILE A 81 -2.27 -13.25 16.05
C ILE A 81 -1.18 -12.27 15.67
N GLY A 82 -1.51 -11.23 14.92
CA GLY A 82 -0.50 -10.31 14.43
C GLY A 82 -1.05 -9.01 13.89
N LEU A 83 -0.09 -8.18 13.51
CA LEU A 83 -0.31 -6.86 12.90
C LEU A 83 0.39 -6.81 11.54
N ASP A 84 -0.29 -6.27 10.55
CA ASP A 84 0.29 -5.88 9.28
C ASP A 84 0.38 -4.35 9.21
N GLY A 85 1.55 -3.82 8.89
CA GLY A 85 1.79 -2.40 8.67
C GLY A 85 2.17 -2.12 7.23
N ARG A 86 1.60 -1.06 6.63
CA ARG A 86 1.94 -0.58 5.28
C ARG A 86 2.14 0.90 5.31
N TYR A 87 3.21 1.36 4.71
CA TYR A 87 3.55 2.78 4.61
C TYR A 87 4.19 3.08 3.26
N ASN A 88 3.75 4.17 2.64
CA ASN A 88 4.39 4.76 1.47
C ASN A 88 4.75 6.20 1.79
N THR A 89 5.93 6.64 1.37
CA THR A 89 6.28 8.07 1.40
C THR A 89 5.32 8.86 0.52
N LYS A 90 5.17 10.13 0.79
CA LYS A 90 4.35 11.03 -0.01
C LYS A 90 4.88 11.14 -1.43
N TYR A 91 3.98 11.20 -2.40
CA TYR A 91 4.27 11.39 -3.82
C TYR A 91 3.05 11.97 -4.55
N ALA A 92 3.26 12.57 -5.72
CA ALA A 92 2.17 13.03 -6.58
C ALA A 92 1.46 11.82 -7.19
N GLY A 93 0.42 11.35 -6.52
CA GLY A 93 -0.35 10.18 -6.98
C GLY A 93 -1.12 10.45 -8.27
N PHE A 94 -1.51 9.38 -8.96
CA PHE A 94 -2.41 9.49 -10.10
C PHE A 94 -3.82 9.94 -9.67
N GLY A 95 -4.50 10.67 -10.55
CA GLY A 95 -5.94 10.82 -10.53
C GLY A 95 -6.60 9.73 -11.38
N TYR A 96 -7.88 9.46 -11.14
CA TYR A 96 -8.68 8.57 -11.96
C TYR A 96 -9.84 9.33 -12.57
N ASN A 97 -9.98 9.26 -13.91
CA ASN A 97 -11.10 9.87 -14.61
C ASN A 97 -12.09 8.76 -15.03
N PRO A 98 -13.25 8.66 -14.38
CA PRO A 98 -14.22 7.61 -14.66
C PRO A 98 -14.89 7.76 -16.04
N ALA A 99 -14.94 8.95 -16.62
CA ALA A 99 -15.56 9.17 -17.92
C ALA A 99 -14.79 8.50 -19.06
N ILE A 100 -13.46 8.40 -18.92
CA ILE A 100 -12.61 7.73 -19.90
C ILE A 100 -12.01 6.42 -19.39
N GLY A 101 -12.27 6.06 -18.12
CA GLY A 101 -11.76 4.84 -17.50
C GLY A 101 -10.23 4.80 -17.35
N GLN A 102 -9.55 5.95 -17.25
CA GLN A 102 -8.11 6.05 -17.28
C GLN A 102 -7.53 6.77 -16.06
N PHE A 103 -6.33 6.34 -15.68
CA PHE A 103 -5.51 7.10 -14.74
C PHE A 103 -4.75 8.19 -15.47
N TYR A 104 -4.66 9.37 -14.85
CA TYR A 104 -3.95 10.52 -15.39
C TYR A 104 -2.97 11.09 -14.37
N ASN A 105 -1.94 11.76 -14.86
CA ASN A 105 -0.96 12.44 -14.02
C ASN A 105 -1.57 13.71 -13.46
N ARG A 106 -1.96 13.63 -12.20
CA ARG A 106 -2.55 14.74 -11.50
C ARG A 106 -1.49 15.71 -11.01
N ARG A 107 -1.68 16.99 -11.32
CA ARG A 107 -0.94 18.11 -10.74
C ARG A 107 -1.93 19.12 -10.19
N GLU A 108 -2.59 18.77 -9.11
CA GLU A 108 -3.45 19.68 -8.39
C GLU A 108 -2.69 20.28 -7.21
N TYR A 109 -2.94 21.56 -6.98
CA TYR A 109 -2.36 22.32 -5.89
C TYR A 109 -3.47 22.69 -4.93
N ASP A 110 -3.16 22.75 -3.64
CA ASP A 110 -4.06 23.25 -2.61
C ASP A 110 -4.16 24.79 -2.69
N GLU A 111 -4.99 25.36 -1.80
CA GLU A 111 -5.20 26.82 -1.71
C GLU A 111 -3.90 27.58 -1.40
N ASP A 112 -2.93 26.92 -0.78
CA ASP A 112 -1.60 27.46 -0.43
C ASP A 112 -0.57 27.27 -1.58
N GLY A 113 -0.98 26.73 -2.73
CA GLY A 113 -0.12 26.48 -3.89
C GLY A 113 0.81 25.26 -3.70
N LYS A 114 0.53 24.38 -2.75
CA LYS A 114 1.30 23.17 -2.53
C LYS A 114 0.69 21.99 -3.30
N LEU A 115 1.57 21.21 -3.95
CA LEU A 115 1.15 20.01 -4.68
C LEU A 115 0.43 19.02 -3.74
N LEU A 116 -0.78 18.61 -4.13
CA LEU A 116 -1.54 17.61 -3.41
C LEU A 116 -0.89 16.23 -3.59
N GLU A 117 -0.31 15.73 -2.54
CA GLU A 117 0.37 14.44 -2.50
C GLU A 117 -0.52 13.37 -1.85
N VAL A 118 -0.32 12.14 -2.26
CA VAL A 118 -0.88 10.94 -1.62
C VAL A 118 0.21 10.19 -0.86
N GLY A 119 -0.17 9.34 0.09
CA GLY A 119 0.78 8.62 0.94
C GLY A 119 1.12 9.39 2.22
N GLY A 120 2.20 8.98 2.88
CA GLY A 120 2.60 9.55 4.17
C GLY A 120 1.73 9.12 5.36
N TYR A 121 0.86 8.13 5.15
CA TYR A 121 -0.03 7.60 6.17
C TYR A 121 0.23 6.10 6.39
N PRO A 122 0.50 5.65 7.62
CA PRO A 122 0.67 4.24 7.92
C PRO A 122 -0.69 3.54 8.01
N PHE A 123 -0.89 2.44 7.28
CA PHE A 123 -2.02 1.54 7.46
C PHE A 123 -1.65 0.41 8.39
N ILE A 124 -2.45 0.20 9.41
CA ILE A 124 -2.27 -0.87 10.38
C ILE A 124 -3.50 -1.76 10.36
N ASP A 125 -3.30 -3.04 10.12
CA ASP A 125 -4.32 -4.07 10.17
C ASP A 125 -4.01 -5.02 11.31
N LEU A 126 -5.03 -5.42 12.08
CA LEU A 126 -4.94 -6.48 13.07
C LEU A 126 -5.53 -7.76 12.48
N PHE A 127 -4.88 -8.89 12.66
CA PHE A 127 -5.42 -10.17 12.22
C PHE A 127 -5.25 -11.28 13.26
N ALA A 128 -6.18 -12.23 13.20
CA ALA A 128 -6.11 -13.49 13.89
C ALA A 128 -6.46 -14.61 12.91
N ALA A 129 -5.71 -15.70 12.93
CA ALA A 129 -5.98 -16.88 12.14
C ALA A 129 -5.91 -18.13 12.99
N ALA A 130 -6.88 -19.03 12.81
CA ALA A 130 -6.95 -20.31 13.50
C ALA A 130 -6.90 -21.44 12.47
N LYS A 131 -6.02 -22.40 12.70
CA LYS A 131 -6.02 -23.69 11.99
C LYS A 131 -6.47 -24.77 12.93
N TRP A 132 -7.68 -25.27 12.68
CA TRP A 132 -8.29 -26.36 13.45
C TRP A 132 -8.43 -27.60 12.57
N LYS A 133 -7.55 -28.58 12.80
CA LYS A 133 -7.46 -29.78 11.93
C LYS A 133 -7.27 -29.37 10.47
N ARG A 134 -8.30 -29.58 9.63
CA ARG A 134 -8.33 -29.22 8.18
C ARG A 134 -8.94 -27.84 7.90
N MET A 135 -9.68 -27.29 8.85
CA MET A 135 -10.36 -26.01 8.71
C MET A 135 -9.43 -24.86 9.04
N ARG A 136 -9.52 -23.79 8.30
CA ARG A 136 -8.86 -22.51 8.61
C ARG A 136 -9.92 -21.43 8.73
N ILE A 137 -9.75 -20.59 9.71
CA ILE A 137 -10.61 -19.42 9.96
C ILE A 137 -9.68 -18.24 10.11
N PHE A 138 -10.01 -17.12 9.49
CA PHE A 138 -9.31 -15.88 9.75
C PHE A 138 -10.28 -14.75 10.03
N VAL A 139 -9.86 -13.84 10.87
CA VAL A 139 -10.52 -12.58 11.18
C VAL A 139 -9.47 -11.49 10.99
N LYS A 140 -9.80 -10.45 10.25
CA LYS A 140 -8.90 -9.32 10.02
C LYS A 140 -9.67 -8.01 10.16
N MET A 141 -9.21 -7.17 11.09
CA MET A 141 -9.65 -5.79 11.19
C MET A 141 -8.70 -4.92 10.37
N GLN A 142 -9.19 -4.41 9.27
CA GLN A 142 -8.42 -3.51 8.41
C GLN A 142 -8.54 -2.06 8.90
N HIS A 143 -7.47 -1.31 8.69
CA HIS A 143 -7.38 0.10 9.02
C HIS A 143 -7.69 0.37 10.51
N LEU A 144 -7.02 -0.38 11.40
CA LEU A 144 -7.22 -0.29 12.85
C LEU A 144 -7.00 1.14 13.36
N ASN A 145 -6.08 1.87 12.76
CA ASN A 145 -5.70 3.22 13.11
C ASN A 145 -6.54 4.32 12.44
N ASP A 146 -7.67 3.97 11.82
CA ASP A 146 -8.66 4.94 11.33
C ASP A 146 -9.11 5.86 12.47
N ASP A 147 -9.04 7.19 12.25
CA ASP A 147 -9.29 8.25 13.22
C ASP A 147 -8.33 8.34 14.44
N LEU A 148 -7.33 7.44 14.56
CA LEU A 148 -6.38 7.45 15.68
C LEU A 148 -5.09 8.24 15.38
N ILE A 149 -4.63 8.23 14.13
CA ILE A 149 -3.42 8.92 13.70
C ILE A 149 -3.82 10.01 12.72
N GLY A 150 -3.58 11.26 13.09
CA GLY A 150 -4.07 12.48 12.47
C GLY A 150 -4.11 12.53 10.95
N GLY A 151 -5.18 13.13 10.45
CA GLY A 151 -5.43 13.48 9.07
C GLY A 151 -6.44 12.57 8.38
N ARG A 152 -7.57 13.15 8.01
CA ARG A 152 -8.63 12.48 7.24
C ARG A 152 -8.25 12.22 5.76
N ASN A 153 -6.99 12.42 5.38
CA ASN A 153 -6.55 12.47 3.97
C ASN A 153 -5.73 11.24 3.58
N TYR A 154 -6.25 10.05 3.83
CA TYR A 154 -5.62 8.82 3.35
C TYR A 154 -6.27 8.39 2.03
N PHE A 155 -5.74 8.93 0.94
CA PHE A 155 -6.15 8.58 -0.40
C PHE A 155 -5.12 7.64 -1.03
N SER A 156 -5.58 6.60 -1.72
CA SER A 156 -4.73 5.79 -2.61
C SER A 156 -4.64 6.40 -4.00
N VAL A 157 -5.73 7.02 -4.41
CA VAL A 157 -5.91 7.81 -5.63
C VAL A 157 -6.66 9.06 -5.22
N ALA A 158 -6.35 10.18 -5.83
CA ALA A 158 -7.01 11.43 -5.55
C ALA A 158 -8.53 11.31 -5.63
N HIS A 159 -9.22 11.93 -4.69
CA HIS A 159 -10.68 11.90 -4.53
C HIS A 159 -11.30 10.52 -4.22
N TYR A 160 -10.49 9.45 -4.13
CA TYR A 160 -10.93 8.13 -3.74
C TYR A 160 -10.32 7.74 -2.40
N PRO A 161 -11.00 8.04 -1.28
CA PRO A 161 -10.52 7.68 0.05
C PRO A 161 -10.46 6.16 0.18
N LEU A 162 -9.48 5.68 0.92
CA LEU A 162 -9.44 4.29 1.30
C LEU A 162 -10.58 3.96 2.25
N THR A 163 -10.96 2.69 2.31
CA THR A 163 -12.04 2.22 3.16
C THR A 163 -11.76 2.54 4.63
N LYS A 164 -12.81 2.95 5.35
CA LYS A 164 -12.81 3.08 6.81
C LYS A 164 -12.48 1.75 7.47
N ARG A 165 -12.34 1.77 8.79
CA ARG A 165 -12.18 0.55 9.58
C ARG A 165 -13.29 -0.46 9.28
N PHE A 166 -12.91 -1.70 8.94
CA PHE A 166 -13.88 -2.76 8.74
C PHE A 166 -13.32 -4.15 9.06
N LEU A 167 -14.23 -5.05 9.43
CA LEU A 167 -13.93 -6.42 9.79
C LEU A 167 -14.11 -7.35 8.59
N LYS A 168 -13.11 -8.18 8.33
CA LYS A 168 -13.16 -9.30 7.38
C LYS A 168 -13.12 -10.61 8.12
N VAL A 169 -13.99 -11.53 7.77
CA VAL A 169 -13.98 -12.91 8.24
C VAL A 169 -13.98 -13.83 7.02
N GLY A 170 -13.20 -14.91 7.08
CA GLY A 170 -13.13 -15.85 5.97
C GLY A 170 -12.77 -17.26 6.42
N PHE A 171 -13.20 -18.20 5.58
CA PHE A 171 -13.01 -19.63 5.75
C PHE A 171 -12.35 -20.17 4.48
N PRO A 172 -11.03 -20.10 4.33
CA PRO A 172 -10.34 -20.71 3.19
C PRO A 172 -10.43 -22.23 3.30
N TRP A 173 -10.78 -22.85 2.22
CA TRP A 173 -10.91 -24.31 2.05
C TRP A 173 -9.53 -24.98 1.96
#